data_9c06c980e1170be35b2111ad619a9d39
#
_entry.id   9c06c980e1170be35b2111ad619a9d39
#
_cell.length_a   1.000
_cell.length_b   1.000
_cell.length_c   1.000
_cell.angle_alpha   90.00
_cell.angle_beta   90.00
_cell.angle_gamma   90.00
#
_symmetry.space_group_name_H-M   'P 1'
#
loop_
_entity.id
_entity.type
_entity.pdbx_description
1 polymer ?
#
loop_
_entity_poly.entity_id
_entity_poly.type
_entity_poly.pdbx_seq_one_letter_code
_entity_poly.pdbx_strand_id
1 'polypeptide(L)'
;LSLEPVPPVHNLDLLGQEPAEAALLRAWRSGRLPHGWLFAGRSGIGKATLAYRFARFLLAGGGDTLAVPTDHPVVGPVAAGAHPDLVVVEPPPAGRGTRAAIRVEDVRAAIERIQRTSVGATRVLIVDQAHTLNDSSANALLKTLEEPPAGVVVLLTAEGVDRFPATIRSRLAKLRLQPVPDTAIAAWLERHYEVAADTAAAAAALAAGSPGLALWL
;
A
#
# COMPACT_ATOMS: atom_id res chain seq x y z
N LEU A 1 0.16 26.10 -7.01
CA LEU A 1 1.11 25.10 -7.57
C LEU A 1 0.64 23.74 -7.09
N SER A 2 -0.09 22.99 -7.92
CA SER A 2 -0.33 21.59 -7.59
C SER A 2 0.97 20.83 -7.82
N LEU A 3 1.55 20.34 -6.74
CA LEU A 3 2.73 19.49 -6.80
C LEU A 3 2.25 18.08 -7.16
N GLU A 4 2.75 17.50 -8.24
CA GLU A 4 2.38 16.13 -8.59
C GLU A 4 3.01 15.15 -7.58
N PRO A 5 2.21 14.37 -6.85
CA PRO A 5 2.73 13.38 -5.94
C PRO A 5 3.44 12.27 -6.71
N VAL A 6 4.61 11.84 -6.21
CA VAL A 6 5.29 10.67 -6.75
C VAL A 6 4.37 9.44 -6.61
N PRO A 7 4.08 8.71 -7.70
CA PRO A 7 3.24 7.52 -7.62
C PRO A 7 3.77 6.52 -6.58
N PRO A 8 2.90 5.85 -5.80
CA PRO A 8 3.30 4.93 -4.73
C PRO A 8 4.30 3.85 -5.15
N VAL A 9 4.19 3.37 -6.40
CA VAL A 9 5.08 2.36 -6.98
C VAL A 9 6.51 2.88 -7.18
N HIS A 10 6.69 4.19 -7.38
CA HIS A 10 7.99 4.84 -7.53
C HIS A 10 8.49 5.48 -6.24
N ASN A 11 7.59 5.68 -5.26
CA ASN A 11 7.94 6.34 -4.02
C ASN A 11 8.65 5.37 -3.07
N LEU A 12 9.88 5.69 -2.73
CA LEU A 12 10.70 4.94 -1.78
C LEU A 12 10.62 5.54 -0.36
N ASP A 13 10.10 6.77 -0.23
CA ASP A 13 9.99 7.48 1.03
C ASP A 13 8.58 7.36 1.62
N LEU A 14 8.52 7.20 2.94
CA LEU A 14 7.28 7.11 3.69
C LEU A 14 7.41 7.98 4.95
N LEU A 15 6.65 9.06 5.00
CA LEU A 15 6.71 10.04 6.08
C LEU A 15 5.84 9.62 7.27
N GLY A 16 6.41 9.58 8.47
CA GLY A 16 5.69 9.51 9.75
C GLY A 16 4.97 8.19 10.03
N GLN A 17 5.37 7.09 9.35
CA GLN A 17 4.76 5.77 9.54
C GLN A 17 5.75 4.74 10.13
N GLU A 18 6.77 5.21 10.84
CA GLU A 18 7.77 4.36 11.50
C GLU A 18 7.14 3.31 12.45
N PRO A 19 6.05 3.62 13.19
CA PRO A 19 5.38 2.61 14.01
C PRO A 19 4.77 1.48 13.17
N ALA A 20 4.24 1.79 11.98
CA ALA A 20 3.67 0.82 11.05
C ALA A 20 4.78 -0.06 10.45
N GLU A 21 5.89 0.53 10.02
CA GLU A 21 7.07 -0.19 9.53
C GLU A 21 7.63 -1.13 10.60
N ALA A 22 7.77 -0.64 11.84
CA ALA A 22 8.25 -1.44 12.96
C ALA A 22 7.32 -2.63 13.27
N ALA A 23 6.00 -2.47 13.10
CA ALA A 23 5.04 -3.56 13.29
C ALA A 23 5.21 -4.65 12.22
N LEU A 24 5.37 -4.28 10.94
CA LEU A 24 5.63 -5.21 9.85
C LEU A 24 6.97 -5.94 10.01
N LEU A 25 8.00 -5.22 10.41
CA LEU A 25 9.33 -5.78 10.64
C LEU A 25 9.34 -6.76 11.82
N ARG A 26 8.62 -6.45 12.92
CA ARG A 26 8.43 -7.39 14.04
C ARG A 26 7.71 -8.67 13.59
N ALA A 27 6.66 -8.53 12.77
CA ALA A 27 5.92 -9.68 12.25
C ALA A 27 6.83 -10.55 11.36
N TRP A 28 7.62 -9.95 10.48
CA TRP A 28 8.61 -10.66 9.66
C TRP A 28 9.63 -11.42 10.53
N ARG A 29 10.27 -10.74 11.48
CA ARG A 29 11.29 -11.30 12.37
C ARG A 29 10.77 -12.43 13.27
N SER A 30 9.47 -12.44 13.56
CA SER A 30 8.86 -13.49 14.37
C SER A 30 8.78 -14.86 13.66
N GLY A 31 9.04 -14.91 12.36
CA GLY A 31 8.86 -16.10 11.53
C GLY A 31 7.39 -16.50 11.32
N ARG A 32 6.44 -15.69 11.79
CA ARG A 32 4.99 -15.93 11.69
C ARG A 32 4.30 -14.76 10.99
N LEU A 33 4.75 -14.46 9.78
CA LEU A 33 4.18 -13.38 8.99
C LEU A 33 2.72 -13.72 8.61
N PRO A 34 1.73 -12.90 9.00
CA PRO A 34 0.37 -13.05 8.48
C PRO A 34 0.35 -13.00 6.96
N HIS A 35 -0.38 -13.92 6.34
CA HIS A 35 -0.52 -13.98 4.88
C HIS A 35 -1.41 -12.86 4.33
N GLY A 36 -2.23 -12.22 5.16
CA GLY A 36 -3.12 -11.13 4.76
C GLY A 36 -3.00 -9.92 5.68
N TRP A 37 -2.84 -8.75 5.09
CA TRP A 37 -2.73 -7.46 5.78
C TRP A 37 -3.74 -6.47 5.25
N LEU A 38 -4.31 -5.65 6.15
CA LEU A 38 -5.13 -4.51 5.81
C LEU A 38 -4.49 -3.23 6.36
N PHE A 39 -3.97 -2.41 5.46
CA PHE A 39 -3.46 -1.07 5.77
C PHE A 39 -4.61 -0.08 5.68
N ALA A 40 -5.04 0.44 6.83
CA ALA A 40 -6.19 1.32 6.94
C ALA A 40 -5.77 2.73 7.36
N GLY A 41 -6.42 3.73 6.81
CA GLY A 41 -6.16 5.13 7.15
C GLY A 41 -6.73 6.08 6.09
N ARG A 42 -6.64 7.38 6.35
CA ARG A 42 -7.17 8.42 5.46
C ARG A 42 -6.53 8.39 4.06
N SER A 43 -7.20 8.98 3.07
CA SER A 43 -6.60 9.16 1.75
C SER A 43 -5.32 9.98 1.84
N GLY A 44 -4.31 9.66 1.03
CA GLY A 44 -3.01 10.37 1.00
C GLY A 44 -2.08 10.14 2.20
N ILE A 45 -2.43 9.26 3.17
CA ILE A 45 -1.61 9.02 4.39
C ILE A 45 -0.39 8.10 4.15
N GLY A 46 -0.24 7.53 2.94
CA GLY A 46 0.88 6.66 2.59
C GLY A 46 0.59 5.16 2.59
N LYS A 47 -0.70 4.73 2.57
CA LYS A 47 -1.07 3.30 2.57
C LYS A 47 -0.48 2.50 1.40
N ALA A 48 -0.67 2.99 0.19
CA ALA A 48 -0.14 2.36 -1.01
C ALA A 48 1.39 2.38 -1.03
N THR A 49 2.00 3.50 -0.63
CA THR A 49 3.46 3.62 -0.48
C THR A 49 4.01 2.57 0.49
N LEU A 50 3.36 2.39 1.66
CA LEU A 50 3.74 1.33 2.60
C LEU A 50 3.55 -0.07 2.02
N ALA A 51 2.47 -0.31 1.26
CA ALA A 51 2.24 -1.59 0.61
C ALA A 51 3.34 -1.93 -0.39
N TYR A 52 3.72 -1.00 -1.26
CA TYR A 52 4.84 -1.18 -2.19
C TYR A 52 6.19 -1.30 -1.49
N ARG A 53 6.42 -0.53 -0.43
CA ARG A 53 7.63 -0.61 0.38
C ARG A 53 7.77 -2.00 1.03
N PHE A 54 6.70 -2.51 1.62
CA PHE A 54 6.69 -3.84 2.21
C PHE A 54 6.77 -4.95 1.15
N ALA A 55 6.13 -4.78 0.00
CA ALA A 55 6.27 -5.70 -1.13
C ALA A 55 7.73 -5.80 -1.61
N ARG A 56 8.42 -4.67 -1.82
CA ARG A 56 9.85 -4.66 -2.16
C ARG A 56 10.69 -5.38 -1.13
N PHE A 57 10.45 -5.13 0.16
CA PHE A 57 11.14 -5.81 1.25
C PHE A 57 10.97 -7.33 1.21
N LEU A 58 9.73 -7.80 1.03
CA LEU A 58 9.43 -9.24 0.94
C LEU A 58 10.06 -9.90 -0.28
N LEU A 59 9.98 -9.24 -1.43
CA LEU A 59 10.54 -9.72 -2.70
C LEU A 59 12.08 -9.66 -2.73
N ALA A 60 12.69 -8.80 -1.92
CA ALA A 60 14.13 -8.76 -1.70
C ALA A 60 14.63 -9.85 -0.74
N GLY A 61 13.74 -10.66 -0.14
CA GLY A 61 14.09 -11.70 0.82
C GLY A 61 14.18 -11.20 2.27
N GLY A 62 13.71 -9.99 2.56
CA GLY A 62 13.74 -9.39 3.90
C GLY A 62 14.98 -8.55 4.16
N GLY A 63 15.20 -8.19 5.43
CA GLY A 63 16.30 -7.35 5.87
C GLY A 63 16.11 -6.80 7.28
N ASP A 64 17.01 -5.93 7.71
CA ASP A 64 16.95 -5.29 9.02
C ASP A 64 16.02 -4.09 9.08
N THR A 65 15.69 -3.51 7.93
CA THR A 65 14.76 -2.39 7.76
C THR A 65 13.85 -2.66 6.57
N LEU A 66 12.67 -2.01 6.50
CA LEU A 66 11.81 -2.11 5.32
C LEU A 66 12.35 -1.31 4.12
N ALA A 67 13.34 -0.47 4.34
CA ALA A 67 14.01 0.27 3.26
C ALA A 67 14.87 -0.70 2.45
N VAL A 68 14.53 -0.83 1.17
CA VAL A 68 15.36 -1.55 0.20
C VAL A 68 16.22 -0.52 -0.54
N PRO A 69 17.54 -0.75 -0.65
CA PRO A 69 18.44 0.17 -1.38
C PRO A 69 17.95 0.42 -2.82
N THR A 70 18.12 1.63 -3.32
CA THR A 70 17.62 2.05 -4.65
C THR A 70 18.23 1.27 -5.81
N ASP A 71 19.45 0.77 -5.63
CA ASP A 71 20.21 -0.05 -6.57
C ASP A 71 19.89 -1.55 -6.48
N HIS A 72 19.04 -1.96 -5.53
CA HIS A 72 18.68 -3.37 -5.37
C HIS A 72 17.89 -3.87 -6.60
N PRO A 73 18.21 -5.09 -7.13
CA PRO A 73 17.60 -5.63 -8.33
C PRO A 73 16.06 -5.70 -8.36
N VAL A 74 15.41 -5.72 -7.19
CA VAL A 74 13.93 -5.75 -7.07
C VAL A 74 13.29 -4.40 -7.40
N VAL A 75 14.00 -3.28 -7.21
CA VAL A 75 13.41 -1.93 -7.27
C VAL A 75 12.95 -1.58 -8.68
N GLY A 76 13.81 -1.78 -9.67
CA GLY A 76 13.49 -1.49 -11.08
C GLY A 76 12.28 -2.27 -11.60
N PRO A 77 12.25 -3.61 -11.51
CA PRO A 77 11.11 -4.42 -11.93
C PRO A 77 9.80 -4.08 -11.20
N VAL A 78 9.84 -3.79 -9.89
CA VAL A 78 8.65 -3.35 -9.15
C VAL A 78 8.16 -2.01 -9.65
N ALA A 79 9.05 -1.04 -9.85
CA ALA A 79 8.70 0.28 -10.37
C ALA A 79 8.10 0.21 -11.78
N ALA A 80 8.60 -0.69 -12.63
CA ALA A 80 8.09 -0.92 -13.98
C ALA A 80 6.80 -1.76 -14.03
N GLY A 81 6.27 -2.24 -12.87
CA GLY A 81 5.12 -3.17 -12.84
C GLY A 81 5.40 -4.53 -13.47
N ALA A 82 6.67 -4.89 -13.64
CA ALA A 82 7.13 -6.06 -14.39
C ALA A 82 7.70 -7.19 -13.50
N HIS A 83 7.67 -7.04 -12.17
CA HIS A 83 8.17 -8.09 -11.27
C HIS A 83 7.26 -9.31 -11.33
N PRO A 84 7.77 -10.52 -11.65
CA PRO A 84 6.94 -11.72 -11.87
C PRO A 84 6.14 -12.13 -10.63
N ASP A 85 6.70 -11.96 -9.44
CA ASP A 85 6.10 -12.33 -8.16
C ASP A 85 5.32 -11.17 -7.49
N LEU A 86 5.07 -10.06 -8.21
CA LEU A 86 4.19 -8.98 -7.78
C LEU A 86 2.97 -8.90 -8.68
N VAL A 87 1.80 -8.94 -8.07
CA VAL A 87 0.52 -8.68 -8.75
C VAL A 87 -0.17 -7.52 -8.06
N VAL A 88 -0.64 -6.56 -8.84
CA VAL A 88 -1.33 -5.38 -8.32
C VAL A 88 -2.70 -5.28 -8.95
N VAL A 89 -3.71 -5.05 -8.12
CA VAL A 89 -5.08 -4.74 -8.52
C VAL A 89 -5.44 -3.39 -7.92
N GLU A 90 -5.86 -2.48 -8.77
CA GLU A 90 -6.30 -1.14 -8.39
C GLU A 90 -7.54 -0.75 -9.19
N PRO A 91 -8.37 0.16 -8.69
CA PRO A 91 -9.51 0.63 -9.46
C PRO A 91 -9.00 1.37 -10.71
N PRO A 92 -9.71 1.27 -11.84
CA PRO A 92 -9.39 2.06 -13.02
C PRO A 92 -9.43 3.56 -12.68
N PRO A 93 -8.72 4.41 -13.45
CA PRO A 93 -8.80 5.86 -13.27
C PRO A 93 -10.25 6.33 -13.25
N ALA A 94 -10.60 7.21 -12.30
CA ALA A 94 -11.96 7.71 -12.17
C ALA A 94 -12.35 8.49 -13.45
N GLY A 95 -13.34 7.97 -14.17
CA GLY A 95 -13.99 8.72 -15.26
C GLY A 95 -14.93 9.78 -14.70
N ARG A 96 -15.28 10.80 -15.52
CA ARG A 96 -16.25 11.83 -15.12
C ARG A 96 -17.59 11.16 -14.70
N GLY A 97 -17.93 11.23 -13.41
CA GLY A 97 -19.23 10.84 -12.87
C GLY A 97 -19.39 9.39 -12.42
N THR A 98 -18.36 8.54 -12.50
CA THR A 98 -18.42 7.16 -12.02
C THR A 98 -17.41 6.90 -10.91
N ARG A 99 -17.84 6.30 -9.81
CA ARG A 99 -16.92 5.72 -8.81
C ARG A 99 -16.22 4.54 -9.47
N ALA A 100 -14.91 4.64 -9.63
CA ALA A 100 -14.11 3.53 -10.10
C ALA A 100 -14.18 2.38 -9.10
N ALA A 101 -14.58 1.19 -9.53
CA ALA A 101 -14.67 -0.01 -8.72
C ALA A 101 -13.77 -1.10 -9.30
N ILE A 102 -13.14 -1.86 -8.43
CA ILE A 102 -12.36 -3.03 -8.84
C ILE A 102 -13.33 -4.11 -9.32
N ARG A 103 -13.13 -4.60 -10.53
CA ARG A 103 -13.97 -5.62 -11.15
C ARG A 103 -13.63 -7.01 -10.62
N VAL A 104 -14.61 -7.90 -10.59
CA VAL A 104 -14.39 -9.29 -10.17
C VAL A 104 -13.45 -10.04 -11.10
N GLU A 105 -13.47 -9.71 -12.38
CA GLU A 105 -12.58 -10.28 -13.41
C GLU A 105 -11.11 -9.95 -13.11
N ASP A 106 -10.83 -8.70 -12.71
CA ASP A 106 -9.47 -8.25 -12.39
C ASP A 106 -8.94 -8.98 -11.14
N VAL A 107 -9.80 -9.16 -10.13
CA VAL A 107 -9.44 -9.94 -8.91
C VAL A 107 -9.19 -11.39 -9.24
N ARG A 108 -10.04 -12.03 -10.05
CA ARG A 108 -9.86 -13.44 -10.47
C ARG A 108 -8.58 -13.64 -11.28
N ALA A 109 -8.31 -12.78 -12.25
CA ALA A 109 -7.08 -12.81 -13.04
C ALA A 109 -5.83 -12.63 -12.14
N ALA A 110 -5.89 -11.74 -11.16
CA ALA A 110 -4.82 -11.55 -10.18
C ALA A 110 -4.59 -12.80 -9.31
N ILE A 111 -5.68 -13.44 -8.84
CA ILE A 111 -5.60 -14.68 -8.06
C ILE A 111 -4.99 -15.81 -8.90
N GLU A 112 -5.42 -15.99 -10.13
CA GLU A 112 -4.84 -16.98 -11.04
C GLU A 112 -3.35 -16.74 -11.28
N ARG A 113 -2.97 -15.47 -11.49
CA ARG A 113 -1.57 -15.10 -11.70
C ARG A 113 -0.71 -15.39 -10.46
N ILE A 114 -1.18 -15.04 -9.26
CA ILE A 114 -0.44 -15.23 -8.02
C ILE A 114 -0.33 -16.71 -7.61
N GLN A 115 -1.19 -17.59 -8.15
CA GLN A 115 -1.17 -19.03 -7.92
C GLN A 115 -0.18 -19.79 -8.81
N ARG A 116 0.30 -19.16 -9.89
CA ARG A 116 1.26 -19.78 -10.81
C ARG A 116 2.62 -19.98 -10.15
N THR A 117 3.50 -20.71 -10.80
CA THR A 117 4.87 -20.98 -10.31
C THR A 117 5.61 -19.66 -10.09
N SER A 118 6.20 -19.51 -8.91
CA SER A 118 6.98 -18.36 -8.49
C SER A 118 8.42 -18.47 -8.98
N VAL A 119 9.07 -17.34 -9.20
CA VAL A 119 10.52 -17.25 -9.40
C VAL A 119 11.24 -17.17 -8.06
N GLY A 120 10.63 -16.52 -7.05
CA GLY A 120 11.16 -16.38 -5.70
C GLY A 120 10.39 -17.21 -4.66
N ALA A 121 10.83 -17.11 -3.40
CA ALA A 121 10.18 -17.77 -2.27
C ALA A 121 8.86 -17.11 -1.86
N THR A 122 8.70 -15.80 -2.16
CA THR A 122 7.55 -14.99 -1.75
C THR A 122 6.90 -14.34 -2.96
N ARG A 123 5.58 -14.35 -2.97
CA ARG A 123 4.73 -13.66 -3.96
C ARG A 123 3.84 -12.66 -3.23
N VAL A 124 3.64 -11.51 -3.82
CA VAL A 124 2.85 -10.43 -3.20
C VAL A 124 1.69 -10.03 -4.10
N LEU A 125 0.48 -10.02 -3.53
CA LEU A 125 -0.72 -9.45 -4.15
C LEU A 125 -1.06 -8.15 -3.42
N ILE A 126 -0.98 -7.02 -4.12
CA ILE A 126 -1.49 -5.74 -3.63
C ILE A 126 -2.88 -5.52 -4.21
N VAL A 127 -3.87 -5.22 -3.35
CA VAL A 127 -5.18 -4.72 -3.75
C VAL A 127 -5.32 -3.31 -3.19
N ASP A 128 -5.02 -2.33 -4.03
CA ASP A 128 -5.10 -0.92 -3.62
C ASP A 128 -6.54 -0.44 -3.65
N GLN A 129 -6.89 0.47 -2.74
CA GLN A 129 -8.25 0.97 -2.55
C GLN A 129 -9.30 -0.15 -2.46
N ALA A 130 -8.98 -1.23 -1.75
CA ALA A 130 -9.83 -2.42 -1.66
C ALA A 130 -11.24 -2.16 -1.10
N HIS A 131 -11.49 -0.98 -0.52
CA HIS A 131 -12.84 -0.51 -0.15
C HIS A 131 -13.76 -0.23 -1.38
N THR A 132 -13.22 -0.26 -2.60
CA THR A 132 -13.96 -0.16 -3.86
C THR A 132 -14.37 -1.52 -4.42
N LEU A 133 -13.97 -2.63 -3.78
CA LEU A 133 -14.45 -3.97 -4.11
C LEU A 133 -15.97 -4.05 -3.90
N ASN A 134 -16.68 -4.60 -4.87
CA ASN A 134 -18.07 -5.02 -4.68
C ASN A 134 -18.13 -6.42 -4.02
N ASP A 135 -19.31 -6.88 -3.65
CA ASP A 135 -19.50 -8.17 -2.97
C ASP A 135 -18.91 -9.35 -3.76
N SER A 136 -19.06 -9.35 -5.09
CA SER A 136 -18.53 -10.41 -5.96
C SER A 136 -17.02 -10.44 -5.98
N SER A 137 -16.37 -9.27 -6.06
CA SER A 137 -14.91 -9.12 -6.02
C SER A 137 -14.35 -9.49 -4.64
N ALA A 138 -15.03 -9.05 -3.58
CA ALA A 138 -14.69 -9.36 -2.20
C ALA A 138 -14.77 -10.88 -1.93
N ASN A 139 -15.85 -11.54 -2.41
CA ASN A 139 -16.02 -12.98 -2.27
C ASN A 139 -14.97 -13.78 -3.08
N ALA A 140 -14.55 -13.29 -4.26
CA ALA A 140 -13.48 -13.93 -5.01
C ALA A 140 -12.15 -13.95 -4.22
N LEU A 141 -11.87 -12.88 -3.47
CA LEU A 141 -10.67 -12.78 -2.65
C LEU A 141 -10.73 -13.66 -1.38
N LEU A 142 -11.93 -13.91 -0.83
CA LEU A 142 -12.13 -14.68 0.40
C LEU A 142 -11.45 -16.04 0.36
N LYS A 143 -11.61 -16.80 -0.74
CA LYS A 143 -11.02 -18.14 -0.87
C LYS A 143 -9.50 -18.11 -0.72
N THR A 144 -8.84 -17.10 -1.33
CA THR A 144 -7.38 -16.93 -1.22
C THR A 144 -6.94 -16.52 0.19
N LEU A 145 -7.80 -15.79 0.92
CA LEU A 145 -7.53 -15.43 2.31
C LEU A 145 -7.81 -16.56 3.29
N GLU A 146 -8.69 -17.50 2.95
CA GLU A 146 -8.99 -18.69 3.76
C GLU A 146 -7.94 -19.78 3.59
N GLU A 147 -7.55 -20.02 2.34
CA GLU A 147 -6.58 -21.04 1.94
C GLU A 147 -5.45 -20.38 1.12
N PRO A 148 -4.56 -19.60 1.78
CA PRO A 148 -3.53 -18.89 1.07
C PRO A 148 -2.52 -19.88 0.46
N PRO A 149 -2.17 -19.73 -0.81
CA PRO A 149 -1.09 -20.53 -1.39
C PRO A 149 0.23 -20.27 -0.66
N ALA A 150 1.07 -21.28 -0.54
CA ALA A 150 2.35 -21.17 0.14
C ALA A 150 3.19 -20.00 -0.43
N GLY A 151 3.78 -19.20 0.44
CA GLY A 151 4.60 -18.04 0.06
C GLY A 151 3.83 -16.82 -0.48
N VAL A 152 2.50 -16.84 -0.47
CA VAL A 152 1.69 -15.68 -0.90
C VAL A 152 1.39 -14.76 0.27
N VAL A 153 1.65 -13.46 0.09
CA VAL A 153 1.24 -12.39 1.02
C VAL A 153 0.30 -11.43 0.30
N VAL A 154 -0.87 -11.19 0.90
CA VAL A 154 -1.92 -10.30 0.36
C VAL A 154 -1.93 -9.01 1.15
N LEU A 155 -1.75 -7.88 0.47
CA LEU A 155 -1.72 -6.54 1.04
C LEU A 155 -2.92 -5.74 0.52
N LEU A 156 -3.84 -5.39 1.40
CA LEU A 156 -5.02 -4.58 1.08
C LEU A 156 -4.83 -3.17 1.62
N THR A 157 -5.21 -2.16 0.86
CA THR A 157 -5.31 -0.79 1.39
C THR A 157 -6.75 -0.32 1.43
N ALA A 158 -7.13 0.44 2.45
CA ALA A 158 -8.49 0.99 2.55
C ALA A 158 -8.54 2.26 3.39
N GLU A 159 -9.59 3.06 3.20
CA GLU A 159 -9.82 4.24 4.04
C GLU A 159 -10.30 3.90 5.44
N GLY A 160 -10.93 2.73 5.63
CA GLY A 160 -11.40 2.27 6.94
C GLY A 160 -11.54 0.76 6.99
N VAL A 161 -11.34 0.21 8.19
CA VAL A 161 -11.46 -1.24 8.43
C VAL A 161 -12.90 -1.72 8.28
N ASP A 162 -13.87 -0.86 8.63
CA ASP A 162 -15.30 -1.22 8.69
C ASP A 162 -15.98 -1.31 7.32
N ARG A 163 -15.26 -0.94 6.26
CA ARG A 163 -15.72 -1.05 4.87
C ARG A 163 -15.77 -2.49 4.33
N PHE A 164 -15.20 -3.46 5.07
CA PHE A 164 -15.14 -4.86 4.65
C PHE A 164 -16.11 -5.72 5.42
N PRO A 165 -16.67 -6.78 4.79
CA PRO A 165 -17.41 -7.83 5.48
C PRO A 165 -16.59 -8.42 6.64
N ALA A 166 -17.28 -8.82 7.72
CA ALA A 166 -16.62 -9.40 8.90
C ALA A 166 -15.76 -10.63 8.54
N THR A 167 -16.20 -11.40 7.54
CA THR A 167 -15.50 -12.57 7.00
C THR A 167 -14.11 -12.26 6.44
N ILE A 168 -13.95 -11.14 5.73
CA ILE A 168 -12.64 -10.67 5.25
C ILE A 168 -11.82 -10.12 6.41
N ARG A 169 -12.43 -9.28 7.26
CA ARG A 169 -11.75 -8.61 8.36
C ARG A 169 -11.14 -9.57 9.40
N SER A 170 -11.76 -10.72 9.60
CA SER A 170 -11.28 -11.73 10.57
C SER A 170 -10.01 -12.44 10.12
N ARG A 171 -9.70 -12.41 8.82
CA ARG A 171 -8.54 -13.11 8.21
C ARG A 171 -7.36 -12.20 7.94
N LEU A 172 -7.48 -10.92 8.23
CA LEU A 172 -6.47 -9.91 7.97
C LEU A 172 -5.86 -9.39 9.27
N ALA A 173 -4.54 -9.32 9.31
CA ALA A 173 -3.84 -8.49 10.28
C ALA A 173 -4.08 -7.02 9.92
N LYS A 174 -4.54 -6.23 10.90
CA LYS A 174 -4.94 -4.84 10.70
C LYS A 174 -3.83 -3.91 11.15
N LEU A 175 -3.43 -3.01 10.27
CA LEU A 175 -2.45 -1.98 10.54
C LEU A 175 -3.07 -0.61 10.22
N ARG A 176 -3.29 0.21 11.25
CA ARG A 176 -3.80 1.57 11.07
C ARG A 176 -2.63 2.53 10.98
N LEU A 177 -2.58 3.26 9.87
CA LEU A 177 -1.64 4.36 9.69
C LEU A 177 -2.14 5.57 10.50
N GLN A 178 -1.19 6.23 11.17
CA GLN A 178 -1.48 7.38 12.02
C GLN A 178 -1.33 8.69 11.26
N PRO A 179 -2.13 9.71 11.60
CA PRO A 179 -1.92 11.06 11.06
C PRO A 179 -0.50 11.54 11.33
N VAL A 180 0.13 12.12 10.32
CA VAL A 180 1.47 12.70 10.43
C VAL A 180 1.36 14.08 11.06
N PRO A 181 2.23 14.46 12.02
CA PRO A 181 2.22 15.80 12.59
C PRO A 181 2.39 16.89 11.52
N ASP A 182 1.64 18.00 11.65
CA ASP A 182 1.67 19.10 10.68
C ASP A 182 3.09 19.67 10.50
N THR A 183 3.87 19.76 11.59
CA THR A 183 5.26 20.22 11.56
C THR A 183 6.15 19.31 10.72
N ALA A 184 5.90 17.99 10.73
CA ALA A 184 6.66 17.03 9.93
C ALA A 184 6.27 17.13 8.45
N ILE A 185 4.98 17.34 8.14
CA ILE A 185 4.49 17.56 6.77
C ILE A 185 5.06 18.87 6.21
N ALA A 186 5.02 19.97 6.97
CA ALA A 186 5.56 21.25 6.53
C ALA A 186 7.06 21.14 6.22
N ALA A 187 7.85 20.60 7.15
CA ALA A 187 9.29 20.42 6.95
C ALA A 187 9.62 19.49 5.76
N TRP A 188 8.74 18.51 5.48
CA TRP A 188 8.90 17.63 4.31
C TRP A 188 8.60 18.38 3.00
N LEU A 189 7.55 19.21 2.96
CA LEU A 189 7.22 20.04 1.79
C LEU A 189 8.34 21.05 1.48
N GLU A 190 8.86 21.72 2.50
CA GLU A 190 9.99 22.67 2.33
C GLU A 190 11.23 21.97 1.75
N ARG A 191 11.56 20.79 2.28
CA ARG A 191 12.80 20.08 1.93
C ARG A 191 12.76 19.42 0.56
N HIS A 192 11.62 18.78 0.22
CA HIS A 192 11.54 17.93 -0.98
C HIS A 192 10.85 18.60 -2.17
N TYR A 193 10.10 19.68 -1.92
CA TYR A 193 9.33 20.37 -2.95
C TYR A 193 9.62 21.88 -3.01
N GLU A 194 10.57 22.35 -2.20
CA GLU A 194 11.01 23.75 -2.16
C GLU A 194 9.85 24.74 -1.92
N VAL A 195 8.83 24.31 -1.17
CA VAL A 195 7.66 25.13 -0.83
C VAL A 195 8.05 26.15 0.23
N ALA A 196 7.61 27.40 0.08
CA ALA A 196 7.84 28.44 1.09
C ALA A 196 7.21 28.04 2.45
N ALA A 197 7.89 28.35 3.56
CA ALA A 197 7.52 27.92 4.91
C ALA A 197 6.06 28.24 5.30
N ASP A 198 5.58 29.45 5.00
CA ASP A 198 4.19 29.85 5.29
C ASP A 198 3.17 29.02 4.50
N THR A 199 3.47 28.73 3.24
CA THR A 199 2.63 27.89 2.36
C THR A 199 2.65 26.45 2.83
N ALA A 200 3.83 25.92 3.17
CA ALA A 200 4.01 24.56 3.68
C ALA A 200 3.24 24.34 5.00
N ALA A 201 3.31 25.32 5.91
CA ALA A 201 2.58 25.27 7.17
C ALA A 201 1.05 25.31 6.95
N ALA A 202 0.57 26.18 6.05
CA ALA A 202 -0.85 26.25 5.72
C ALA A 202 -1.36 24.94 5.06
N ALA A 203 -0.64 24.40 4.09
CA ALA A 203 -0.97 23.14 3.45
C ALA A 203 -0.97 21.96 4.44
N ALA A 204 0.02 21.89 5.33
CA ALA A 204 0.11 20.86 6.36
C ALA A 204 -1.09 20.89 7.30
N ALA A 205 -1.49 22.06 7.79
CA ALA A 205 -2.65 22.26 8.67
C ALA A 205 -3.97 21.81 8.00
N LEU A 206 -4.16 22.14 6.72
CA LEU A 206 -5.35 21.75 5.96
C LEU A 206 -5.36 20.25 5.60
N ALA A 207 -4.19 19.65 5.46
CA ALA A 207 -4.04 18.23 5.10
C ALA A 207 -4.45 17.28 6.22
N ALA A 208 -4.61 17.76 7.45
CA ALA A 208 -5.07 16.97 8.61
C ALA A 208 -4.30 15.65 8.78
N GLY A 209 -2.97 15.73 8.71
CA GLY A 209 -2.06 14.59 8.90
C GLY A 209 -1.88 13.70 7.68
N SER A 210 -2.26 14.16 6.49
CA SER A 210 -2.14 13.41 5.23
C SER A 210 -1.14 14.05 4.27
N PRO A 211 0.13 13.56 4.18
CA PRO A 211 1.15 14.17 3.33
C PRO A 211 0.75 14.23 1.85
N GLY A 212 0.09 13.17 1.34
CA GLY A 212 -0.38 13.17 -0.04
C GLY A 212 -1.48 14.18 -0.32
N LEU A 213 -2.32 14.54 0.67
CA LEU A 213 -3.30 15.61 0.52
C LEU A 213 -2.62 16.98 0.51
N ALA A 214 -1.57 17.16 1.30
CA ALA A 214 -0.84 18.43 1.36
C ALA A 214 -0.22 18.84 0.01
N LEU A 215 0.07 17.89 -0.87
CA LEU A 215 0.59 18.16 -2.22
C LEU A 215 -0.46 18.71 -3.20
N TRP A 216 -1.75 18.60 -2.86
CA TRP A 216 -2.86 19.11 -3.69
C TRP A 216 -3.40 20.45 -3.22
N LEU A 217 -2.94 20.94 -2.09
CA LEU A 217 -3.38 22.20 -1.46
C LEU A 217 -2.41 23.35 -1.77
#